data_20500eba2ded18a95aba3fd9e87b1c0c
#
_entry.id   20500eba2ded18a95aba3fd9e87b1c0c
#
_cell.length_a   1.000
_cell.length_b   1.000
_cell.length_c   1.000
_cell.angle_alpha   90.00
_cell.angle_beta   90.00
_cell.angle_gamma   90.00
#
_symmetry.space_group_name_H-M   'P 1'
#
loop_
_entity.id
_entity.type
_entity.pdbx_description
1 polymer ?
#
loop_
_entity_poly.entity_id
_entity_poly.type
_entity_poly.pdbx_seq_one_letter_code
_entity_poly.pdbx_strand_id
1 'polypeptide(L)'
;MALALTLAACRDSTPAVATDPLPPTGDSILSQLGLGRVNDRYTAEVWVRGSTGYTTTWGTRGARVGNAVKIWDVAGATPLLVDSLIVANAATLGDVQVSDDGSLLVVAIEYQPYGGIALYSLADPRKPQLVNQFTSSNLQWGVHTAHVARVNGRLYAFCAVNPASGIEAKLVIVDITDPATPVEVSVLSIGYPFVHDVFVRDGLLFTAEWFQGLGIYDIGAQGGSPSNPRFLSRVRTVGGQVHNVWWFHDPSNESKRFAFVGEEGPGVVGSSSQGDIHVVDLSDLTRPREVAFYHLSGAGTHNFSMDEANGILYAAYYNAGVQALDVRGDLSACDESQRHADGRCQLHLIAGRQKAVQSRNAPVFIWGVHYDGSAVYASDMLSGLFKFAPVRR
;
A
#
# COMPACT_ATOMS: atom_id res chain seq x y z
N MET A 1 31.60 -15.14 9.46
CA MET A 1 31.45 -14.48 8.14
C MET A 1 30.07 -13.86 8.12
N ALA A 2 29.97 -12.60 8.46
CA ALA A 2 28.70 -11.88 8.46
C ALA A 2 28.36 -11.58 7.00
N LEU A 3 27.29 -12.18 6.50
CA LEU A 3 26.70 -11.87 5.20
C LEU A 3 26.09 -10.47 5.34
N ALA A 4 26.78 -9.46 4.84
CA ALA A 4 26.23 -8.15 4.65
C ALA A 4 25.17 -8.27 3.55
N LEU A 5 23.92 -8.64 3.91
CA LEU A 5 22.77 -8.39 3.06
C LEU A 5 22.65 -6.87 2.97
N THR A 6 23.05 -6.35 1.85
CA THR A 6 22.83 -4.95 1.50
C THR A 6 21.32 -4.73 1.49
N LEU A 7 20.85 -4.00 2.47
CA LEU A 7 19.47 -3.46 2.59
C LEU A 7 19.23 -2.44 1.47
N ALA A 8 19.20 -2.90 0.23
CA ALA A 8 18.95 -2.08 -0.95
C ALA A 8 17.47 -2.02 -1.34
N ALA A 9 16.59 -2.66 -0.54
CA ALA A 9 15.22 -2.91 -0.93
C ALA A 9 14.39 -1.66 -1.27
N CYS A 10 14.67 -0.52 -0.68
CA CYS A 10 13.98 0.74 -0.99
C CYS A 10 14.96 1.88 -1.35
N ARG A 11 16.22 1.58 -1.64
CA ARG A 11 17.22 2.60 -1.93
C ARG A 11 17.53 2.81 -3.40
N ASP A 12 16.97 1.98 -4.28
CA ASP A 12 17.20 2.14 -5.70
C ASP A 12 16.34 3.28 -6.23
N SER A 13 16.99 4.43 -6.40
CA SER A 13 16.36 5.67 -6.86
C SER A 13 16.04 5.70 -8.34
N THR A 14 16.36 4.63 -9.06
CA THR A 14 16.14 4.57 -10.51
C THR A 14 15.24 3.39 -10.84
N PRO A 15 13.97 3.60 -11.20
CA PRO A 15 13.10 2.52 -11.64
C PRO A 15 13.75 1.79 -12.82
N ALA A 16 13.89 0.48 -12.74
CA ALA A 16 14.30 -0.30 -13.88
C ALA A 16 13.24 -0.17 -14.98
N VAL A 17 13.64 0.31 -16.14
CA VAL A 17 12.73 0.35 -17.30
C VAL A 17 12.58 -1.08 -17.79
N ALA A 18 11.37 -1.61 -17.73
CA ALA A 18 11.07 -2.92 -18.30
C ALA A 18 11.33 -2.89 -19.82
N THR A 19 12.17 -3.77 -20.30
CA THR A 19 12.55 -3.82 -21.72
C THR A 19 11.46 -4.42 -22.60
N ASP A 20 10.59 -5.29 -22.03
CA ASP A 20 9.48 -5.89 -22.78
C ASP A 20 8.20 -5.88 -21.93
N PRO A 21 7.11 -5.27 -22.42
CA PRO A 21 5.82 -5.37 -21.74
C PRO A 21 5.30 -6.81 -21.83
N LEU A 22 4.96 -7.41 -20.68
CA LEU A 22 4.24 -8.67 -20.66
C LEU A 22 2.90 -8.49 -21.39
N PRO A 23 2.43 -9.47 -22.17
CA PRO A 23 1.13 -9.38 -22.81
C PRO A 23 0.04 -9.26 -21.73
N PRO A 24 -1.03 -8.51 -21.98
CA PRO A 24 -2.18 -8.52 -21.09
C PRO A 24 -2.76 -9.94 -21.02
N THR A 25 -3.00 -10.42 -19.82
CA THR A 25 -3.53 -11.77 -19.58
C THR A 25 -4.98 -11.77 -19.12
N GLY A 26 -5.55 -10.58 -18.85
CA GLY A 26 -6.94 -10.42 -18.44
C GLY A 26 -7.95 -10.53 -19.58
N ASP A 27 -9.19 -10.83 -19.23
CA ASP A 27 -10.31 -10.96 -20.18
C ASP A 27 -10.65 -9.63 -20.84
N SER A 28 -10.33 -8.50 -20.18
CA SER A 28 -10.56 -7.15 -20.70
C SER A 28 -9.45 -6.17 -20.31
N ILE A 29 -9.44 -5.03 -20.98
CA ILE A 29 -8.55 -3.90 -20.68
C ILE A 29 -9.28 -2.90 -19.80
N LEU A 30 -8.63 -2.44 -18.72
CA LEU A 30 -9.12 -1.32 -17.93
C LEU A 30 -9.30 -0.08 -18.82
N SER A 31 -10.49 0.49 -18.78
CA SER A 31 -10.82 1.68 -19.57
C SER A 31 -10.10 2.90 -18.97
N GLN A 32 -8.99 3.29 -19.57
CA GLN A 32 -8.27 4.49 -19.19
C GLN A 32 -9.06 5.75 -19.57
N LEU A 33 -9.36 6.59 -18.59
CA LEU A 33 -10.02 7.87 -18.75
C LEU A 33 -9.02 8.99 -19.05
N GLY A 34 -7.87 8.97 -18.37
CA GLY A 34 -6.83 9.97 -18.57
C GLY A 34 -5.54 9.69 -17.83
N LEU A 35 -4.53 10.53 -18.11
CA LEU A 35 -3.23 10.54 -17.46
C LEU A 35 -2.79 11.96 -17.19
N GLY A 36 -2.70 12.34 -15.92
CA GLY A 36 -2.04 13.54 -15.44
C GLY A 36 -0.52 13.32 -15.36
N ARG A 37 0.27 14.20 -15.98
CA ARG A 37 1.72 13.96 -16.09
C ARG A 37 2.54 14.70 -15.05
N VAL A 38 3.56 14.02 -14.53
CA VAL A 38 4.64 14.55 -13.69
C VAL A 38 5.98 14.12 -14.27
N ASN A 39 6.87 15.09 -14.55
CA ASN A 39 8.17 14.81 -15.14
C ASN A 39 9.33 15.29 -14.27
N ASP A 40 9.05 16.01 -13.18
CA ASP A 40 10.08 16.61 -12.32
C ASP A 40 10.53 15.69 -11.17
N ARG A 41 9.69 14.73 -10.77
CA ARG A 41 9.97 13.77 -9.69
C ARG A 41 9.40 12.40 -10.03
N TYR A 42 9.84 11.34 -9.38
CA TYR A 42 9.15 10.06 -9.41
C TYR A 42 7.91 10.13 -8.54
N THR A 43 6.76 9.76 -9.08
CA THR A 43 5.50 9.68 -8.34
C THR A 43 5.48 8.38 -7.53
N ALA A 44 5.03 8.43 -6.29
CA ALA A 44 4.93 7.26 -5.43
C ALA A 44 3.47 6.98 -5.05
N GLU A 45 3.09 7.07 -3.80
CA GLU A 45 1.77 6.67 -3.32
C GLU A 45 0.64 7.62 -3.76
N VAL A 46 -0.61 7.15 -3.72
CA VAL A 46 -1.79 7.91 -4.14
C VAL A 46 -2.94 7.77 -3.15
N TRP A 47 -3.59 8.89 -2.86
CA TRP A 47 -4.87 8.93 -2.17
C TRP A 47 -5.81 9.93 -2.85
N VAL A 48 -7.07 9.54 -3.01
CA VAL A 48 -8.09 10.41 -3.62
C VAL A 48 -9.30 10.54 -2.70
N ARG A 49 -9.80 11.75 -2.54
CA ARG A 49 -11.04 12.02 -1.82
C ARG A 49 -11.85 13.11 -2.54
N GLY A 50 -13.07 12.78 -2.92
CA GLY A 50 -13.92 13.68 -3.71
C GLY A 50 -13.27 14.08 -5.03
N SER A 51 -13.10 15.37 -5.26
CA SER A 51 -12.49 15.88 -6.49
C SER A 51 -10.99 16.15 -6.38
N THR A 52 -10.36 15.80 -5.26
CA THR A 52 -8.93 16.08 -5.03
C THR A 52 -8.15 14.80 -4.81
N GLY A 53 -7.04 14.67 -5.55
CA GLY A 53 -6.08 13.59 -5.38
C GLY A 53 -4.75 14.13 -4.84
N TYR A 54 -4.02 13.27 -4.13
CA TYR A 54 -2.68 13.53 -3.61
C TYR A 54 -1.77 12.39 -4.02
N THR A 55 -0.58 12.72 -4.52
CA THR A 55 0.47 11.73 -4.73
C THR A 55 1.75 12.21 -4.09
N THR A 56 2.44 11.32 -3.39
CA THR A 56 3.80 11.58 -2.92
C THR A 56 4.81 11.45 -4.04
N THR A 57 6.03 11.86 -3.75
CA THR A 57 7.17 11.68 -4.65
C THR A 57 8.32 11.02 -3.91
N TRP A 58 9.06 10.14 -4.60
CA TRP A 58 10.03 9.25 -4.01
C TRP A 58 11.40 9.35 -4.69
N GLY A 59 12.45 9.08 -3.93
CA GLY A 59 13.82 9.01 -4.43
C GLY A 59 14.31 10.30 -5.09
N THR A 60 15.20 10.17 -6.08
CA THR A 60 15.77 11.30 -6.78
C THR A 60 15.64 11.16 -8.29
N ARG A 61 15.00 12.12 -8.95
CA ARG A 61 14.88 12.18 -10.41
C ARG A 61 15.68 13.36 -10.95
N GLY A 62 16.78 13.09 -11.65
CA GLY A 62 17.72 14.14 -12.05
C GLY A 62 18.31 14.85 -10.82
N ALA A 63 18.08 16.15 -10.70
CA ALA A 63 18.54 16.94 -9.55
C ALA A 63 17.45 17.17 -8.47
N ARG A 64 16.27 16.57 -8.62
CA ARG A 64 15.13 16.81 -7.70
C ARG A 64 14.88 15.62 -6.81
N VAL A 65 14.88 15.86 -5.50
CA VAL A 65 14.54 14.86 -4.48
C VAL A 65 13.02 14.69 -4.36
N GLY A 66 12.59 13.53 -3.88
CA GLY A 66 11.18 13.15 -3.73
C GLY A 66 10.52 13.77 -2.50
N ASN A 67 10.53 15.08 -2.35
CA ASN A 67 10.00 15.81 -1.19
C ASN A 67 8.72 16.59 -1.49
N ALA A 68 7.99 16.23 -2.52
CA ALA A 68 6.77 16.93 -2.90
C ALA A 68 5.52 16.03 -2.78
N VAL A 69 4.43 16.61 -2.29
CA VAL A 69 3.08 16.08 -2.50
C VAL A 69 2.48 16.82 -3.68
N LYS A 70 2.09 16.10 -4.71
CA LYS A 70 1.40 16.64 -5.88
C LYS A 70 -0.10 16.66 -5.59
N ILE A 71 -0.76 17.78 -5.89
CA ILE A 71 -2.18 17.99 -5.65
C ILE A 71 -2.89 18.03 -7.00
N TRP A 72 -3.91 17.19 -7.14
CA TRP A 72 -4.61 16.95 -8.40
C TRP A 72 -6.08 17.33 -8.32
N ASP A 73 -6.58 18.01 -9.35
CA ASP A 73 -8.01 18.03 -9.63
C ASP A 73 -8.36 16.78 -10.44
N VAL A 74 -9.18 15.91 -9.85
CA VAL A 74 -9.59 14.63 -10.45
C VAL A 74 -11.07 14.60 -10.85
N ALA A 75 -11.76 15.74 -10.82
CA ALA A 75 -13.18 15.81 -11.22
C ALA A 75 -13.38 15.42 -12.69
N GLY A 76 -12.46 15.84 -13.56
CA GLY A 76 -12.51 15.51 -14.99
C GLY A 76 -12.02 14.09 -15.30
N ALA A 77 -12.09 13.71 -16.57
CA ALA A 77 -11.57 12.44 -17.06
C ALA A 77 -10.04 12.35 -16.89
N THR A 78 -9.34 13.44 -17.18
CA THR A 78 -7.88 13.52 -17.01
C THR A 78 -7.55 14.25 -15.72
N PRO A 79 -6.76 13.64 -14.80
CA PRO A 79 -6.24 14.32 -13.62
C PRO A 79 -5.42 15.55 -14.03
N LEU A 80 -5.69 16.68 -13.41
CA LEU A 80 -4.98 17.93 -13.65
C LEU A 80 -4.12 18.28 -12.42
N LEU A 81 -2.82 18.42 -12.61
CA LEU A 81 -1.93 18.89 -11.55
C LEU A 81 -2.24 20.36 -11.25
N VAL A 82 -2.71 20.66 -10.05
CA VAL A 82 -3.12 22.02 -9.66
C VAL A 82 -2.13 22.69 -8.73
N ASP A 83 -1.37 21.90 -7.92
CA ASP A 83 -0.35 22.43 -7.02
C ASP A 83 0.70 21.38 -6.65
N SER A 84 1.76 21.82 -5.97
CA SER A 84 2.86 20.98 -5.47
C SER A 84 3.30 21.51 -4.11
N LEU A 85 2.98 20.76 -3.06
CA LEU A 85 3.38 21.06 -1.70
C LEU A 85 4.76 20.47 -1.43
N ILE A 86 5.73 21.31 -1.03
CA ILE A 86 7.06 20.85 -0.63
C ILE A 86 7.07 20.59 0.87
N VAL A 87 7.39 19.35 1.25
CA VAL A 87 7.57 18.97 2.65
C VAL A 87 8.98 19.37 3.08
N ALA A 88 9.07 20.24 4.08
CA ALA A 88 10.34 20.76 4.56
C ALA A 88 11.21 19.66 5.15
N ASN A 89 12.51 19.72 4.92
CA ASN A 89 13.52 18.79 5.45
C ASN A 89 13.31 17.31 5.04
N ALA A 90 12.46 17.03 4.05
CA ALA A 90 12.30 15.71 3.47
C ALA A 90 13.16 15.53 2.22
N ALA A 91 13.62 14.31 1.97
CA ALA A 91 14.32 13.91 0.74
C ALA A 91 13.54 12.84 -0.04
N THR A 92 12.72 12.07 0.66
CA THR A 92 11.83 11.05 0.10
C THR A 92 10.55 11.02 0.94
N LEU A 93 9.41 10.96 0.29
CA LEU A 93 8.12 10.75 0.92
C LEU A 93 7.66 9.32 0.61
N GLY A 94 7.23 8.62 1.63
CA GLY A 94 6.58 7.31 1.47
C GLY A 94 5.09 7.48 1.20
N ASP A 95 4.28 7.08 2.16
CA ASP A 95 2.84 7.03 2.05
C ASP A 95 2.13 8.39 2.18
N VAL A 96 0.89 8.44 1.70
CA VAL A 96 -0.04 9.55 1.87
C VAL A 96 -1.46 9.03 2.11
N GLN A 97 -2.12 9.54 3.13
CA GLN A 97 -3.51 9.16 3.42
C GLN A 97 -4.32 10.35 3.95
N VAL A 98 -5.59 10.40 3.57
CA VAL A 98 -6.57 11.33 4.15
C VAL A 98 -7.35 10.63 5.27
N SER A 99 -7.57 11.30 6.38
CA SER A 99 -8.40 10.79 7.48
C SER A 99 -9.83 10.47 7.04
N ASP A 100 -10.50 9.58 7.76
CA ASP A 100 -11.86 9.10 7.47
C ASP A 100 -12.90 10.24 7.35
N ASP A 101 -12.75 11.30 8.16
CA ASP A 101 -13.59 12.49 8.11
C ASP A 101 -13.18 13.51 7.02
N GLY A 102 -12.02 13.30 6.38
CA GLY A 102 -11.50 14.17 5.30
C GLY A 102 -10.87 15.46 5.78
N SER A 103 -10.64 15.62 7.07
CA SER A 103 -10.11 16.86 7.64
C SER A 103 -8.59 16.97 7.63
N LEU A 104 -7.90 15.83 7.56
CA LEU A 104 -6.45 15.75 7.73
C LEU A 104 -5.80 14.95 6.60
N LEU A 105 -4.69 15.47 6.05
CA LEU A 105 -3.76 14.74 5.21
C LEU A 105 -2.53 14.37 6.03
N VAL A 106 -2.18 13.09 6.03
CA VAL A 106 -0.98 12.56 6.68
C VAL A 106 0.00 12.11 5.62
N VAL A 107 1.25 12.51 5.75
CA VAL A 107 2.33 12.20 4.80
C VAL A 107 3.50 11.59 5.56
N ALA A 108 3.93 10.41 5.15
CA ALA A 108 5.10 9.74 5.69
C ALA A 108 6.39 10.36 5.12
N ILE A 109 7.34 10.69 6.01
CA ILE A 109 8.67 11.21 5.66
C ILE A 109 9.66 10.07 5.87
N GLU A 110 10.12 9.49 4.77
CA GLU A 110 10.86 8.23 4.81
C GLU A 110 12.34 8.41 5.09
N TYR A 111 12.95 9.50 4.67
CA TYR A 111 14.41 9.59 4.68
C TYR A 111 14.96 10.77 5.47
N GLN A 112 16.08 10.49 6.16
CA GLN A 112 16.87 11.42 6.93
C GLN A 112 17.13 12.77 6.22
N PRO A 113 17.40 13.85 6.99
CA PRO A 113 17.74 13.80 8.43
C PRO A 113 16.56 13.84 9.38
N TYR A 114 15.31 13.93 8.91
CA TYR A 114 14.14 14.16 9.75
C TYR A 114 12.97 13.24 9.34
N GLY A 115 13.11 11.94 9.57
CA GLY A 115 11.99 11.01 9.45
C GLY A 115 10.85 11.37 10.40
N GLY A 116 9.62 11.00 10.01
CA GLY A 116 8.42 11.29 10.80
C GLY A 116 7.17 11.35 9.94
N ILE A 117 6.18 12.11 10.41
CA ILE A 117 4.95 12.38 9.66
C ILE A 117 4.68 13.87 9.56
N ALA A 118 4.16 14.32 8.43
CA ALA A 118 3.66 15.67 8.25
C ALA A 118 2.12 15.66 8.22
N LEU A 119 1.51 16.52 9.01
CA LEU A 119 0.07 16.63 9.22
C LEU A 119 -0.43 17.95 8.63
N TYR A 120 -1.35 17.86 7.67
CA TYR A 120 -1.91 19.04 7.01
C TYR A 120 -3.42 19.10 7.17
N SER A 121 -3.94 20.26 7.54
CA SER A 121 -5.38 20.55 7.51
C SER A 121 -5.88 20.59 6.06
N LEU A 122 -6.99 19.94 5.81
CA LEU A 122 -7.72 19.93 4.54
C LEU A 122 -8.98 20.82 4.58
N ALA A 123 -8.98 21.90 5.37
CA ALA A 123 -10.06 22.90 5.32
C ALA A 123 -10.27 23.42 3.89
N ASP A 124 -9.21 23.57 3.11
CA ASP A 124 -9.21 23.66 1.65
C ASP A 124 -8.40 22.48 1.08
N PRO A 125 -9.04 21.44 0.51
CA PRO A 125 -8.34 20.27 0.00
C PRO A 125 -7.31 20.58 -1.09
N ARG A 126 -7.48 21.69 -1.83
CA ARG A 126 -6.55 22.10 -2.88
C ARG A 126 -5.36 22.91 -2.36
N LYS A 127 -5.41 23.34 -1.08
CA LYS A 127 -4.37 24.13 -0.40
C LYS A 127 -4.12 23.63 1.01
N PRO A 128 -3.64 22.38 1.18
CA PRO A 128 -3.36 21.82 2.50
C PRO A 128 -2.44 22.74 3.32
N GLN A 129 -2.80 22.98 4.58
CA GLN A 129 -2.04 23.83 5.48
C GLN A 129 -1.32 22.98 6.51
N LEU A 130 -0.01 23.15 6.64
CA LEU A 130 0.77 22.44 7.65
C LEU A 130 0.26 22.76 9.05
N VAL A 131 -0.13 21.73 9.80
CA VAL A 131 -0.49 21.79 11.21
C VAL A 131 0.72 21.42 12.06
N ASN A 132 1.36 20.31 11.72
CA ASN A 132 2.54 19.80 12.46
C ASN A 132 3.42 18.94 11.55
N GLN A 133 4.72 18.94 11.83
CA GLN A 133 5.65 17.94 11.31
C GLN A 133 6.25 17.23 12.52
N PHE A 134 5.69 16.07 12.84
CA PHE A 134 6.00 15.33 14.06
C PHE A 134 7.10 14.30 13.84
N THR A 135 8.05 14.29 14.74
CA THR A 135 9.11 13.28 14.84
C THR A 135 9.36 12.90 16.30
N SER A 136 10.01 11.79 16.54
CA SER A 136 10.46 11.31 17.85
C SER A 136 11.78 10.55 17.71
N SER A 137 12.38 10.14 18.82
CA SER A 137 13.56 9.27 18.79
C SER A 137 13.31 7.94 18.07
N ASN A 138 12.06 7.50 17.97
CA ASN A 138 11.68 6.30 17.21
C ASN A 138 11.40 6.57 15.75
N LEU A 139 10.79 7.71 15.40
CA LEU A 139 10.38 8.06 14.03
C LEU A 139 11.50 8.69 13.20
N GLN A 140 12.49 9.33 13.83
CA GLN A 140 13.55 10.10 13.15
C GLN A 140 14.34 9.32 12.09
N TRP A 141 14.31 8.00 12.14
CA TRP A 141 15.02 7.12 11.21
C TRP A 141 14.33 6.95 9.87
N GLY A 142 13.10 7.46 9.74
CA GLY A 142 12.28 7.43 8.55
C GLY A 142 11.01 6.62 8.73
N VAL A 143 9.90 7.20 8.30
CA VAL A 143 8.59 6.53 8.23
C VAL A 143 8.33 6.18 6.77
N HIS A 144 8.32 4.90 6.46
CA HIS A 144 8.09 4.40 5.11
C HIS A 144 6.61 4.48 4.75
N THR A 145 5.75 3.86 5.57
CA THR A 145 4.29 3.93 5.43
C THR A 145 3.66 4.47 6.71
N ALA A 146 2.51 5.13 6.57
CA ALA A 146 1.76 5.70 7.68
C ALA A 146 0.26 5.50 7.45
N HIS A 147 -0.27 4.35 7.90
CA HIS A 147 -1.70 4.07 7.83
C HIS A 147 -2.47 4.90 8.86
N VAL A 148 -3.56 5.51 8.44
CA VAL A 148 -4.38 6.37 9.31
C VAL A 148 -5.72 5.70 9.57
N ALA A 149 -6.03 5.47 10.84
CA ALA A 149 -7.30 4.85 11.21
C ALA A 149 -7.84 5.38 12.53
N ARG A 150 -9.18 5.35 12.65
CA ARG A 150 -9.88 5.66 13.89
C ARG A 150 -10.12 4.39 14.69
N VAL A 151 -9.70 4.40 15.94
CA VAL A 151 -9.93 3.31 16.89
C VAL A 151 -10.59 3.89 18.14
N ASN A 152 -11.75 3.35 18.51
CA ASN A 152 -12.53 3.83 19.68
C ASN A 152 -12.72 5.35 19.72
N GLY A 153 -12.99 5.95 18.55
CA GLY A 153 -13.28 7.38 18.41
C GLY A 153 -12.04 8.30 18.32
N ARG A 154 -10.84 7.79 18.55
CA ARG A 154 -9.58 8.54 18.43
C ARG A 154 -8.88 8.22 17.11
N LEU A 155 -8.20 9.21 16.54
CA LEU A 155 -7.48 9.08 15.27
C LEU A 155 -6.01 8.77 15.53
N TYR A 156 -5.48 7.77 14.85
CA TYR A 156 -4.08 7.34 14.98
C TYR A 156 -3.39 7.25 13.63
N ALA A 157 -2.08 7.51 13.64
CA ALA A 157 -1.17 7.15 12.58
C ALA A 157 -0.34 5.94 13.03
N PHE A 158 -0.34 4.89 12.21
CA PHE A 158 0.42 3.65 12.41
C PHE A 158 1.63 3.74 11.48
N CYS A 159 2.79 4.05 12.05
CA CYS A 159 3.99 4.43 11.31
C CYS A 159 4.97 3.26 11.22
N ALA A 160 5.18 2.72 10.04
CA ALA A 160 6.19 1.70 9.78
C ALA A 160 7.57 2.36 9.65
N VAL A 161 8.45 2.06 10.61
CA VAL A 161 9.81 2.58 10.63
C VAL A 161 10.75 1.49 10.16
N ASN A 162 11.34 1.69 8.99
CA ASN A 162 12.27 0.76 8.42
C ASN A 162 13.67 0.91 9.01
N PRO A 163 14.39 -0.20 9.22
CA PRO A 163 15.70 -0.13 9.82
C PRO A 163 16.71 0.56 8.89
N ALA A 164 17.37 1.57 9.42
CA ALA A 164 18.68 1.95 8.93
C ALA A 164 19.72 0.95 9.52
N SER A 165 20.96 0.96 9.05
CA SER A 165 22.01 0.08 9.58
C SER A 165 22.07 0.18 11.11
N GLY A 166 21.81 -0.94 11.79
CA GLY A 166 21.81 -1.04 13.25
C GLY A 166 20.52 -0.58 13.96
N ILE A 167 19.47 -0.23 13.22
CA ILE A 167 18.16 0.12 13.79
C ILE A 167 17.18 -1.03 13.55
N GLU A 168 16.47 -1.44 14.57
CA GLU A 168 15.42 -2.45 14.49
C GLU A 168 14.16 -1.90 13.83
N ALA A 169 13.48 -2.72 13.01
CA ALA A 169 12.19 -2.37 12.46
C ALA A 169 11.15 -2.20 13.57
N LYS A 170 10.39 -1.13 13.51
CA LYS A 170 9.39 -0.76 14.52
C LYS A 170 8.09 -0.36 13.85
N LEU A 171 6.99 -0.68 14.50
CA LEU A 171 5.74 0.02 14.28
C LEU A 171 5.54 1.02 15.43
N VAL A 172 5.44 2.29 15.09
CA VAL A 172 5.20 3.37 16.06
C VAL A 172 3.78 3.85 15.88
N ILE A 173 2.99 3.82 16.95
CA ILE A 173 1.59 4.30 16.93
C ILE A 173 1.56 5.69 17.54
N VAL A 174 1.06 6.63 16.77
CA VAL A 174 0.95 8.04 17.16
C VAL A 174 -0.53 8.44 17.21
N ASP A 175 -0.97 8.93 18.35
CA ASP A 175 -2.28 9.58 18.48
C ASP A 175 -2.22 10.95 17.82
N ILE A 176 -3.02 11.13 16.77
CA ILE A 176 -3.14 12.38 16.00
C ILE A 176 -4.55 12.96 16.09
N THR A 177 -5.32 12.59 17.13
CA THR A 177 -6.67 13.12 17.38
C THR A 177 -6.66 14.65 17.48
N ASP A 178 -5.64 15.20 18.12
CA ASP A 178 -5.26 16.59 17.98
C ASP A 178 -3.99 16.69 17.12
N PRO A 179 -4.11 17.06 15.85
CA PRO A 179 -2.96 17.11 14.96
C PRO A 179 -1.95 18.21 15.30
N ALA A 180 -2.31 19.17 16.17
CA ALA A 180 -1.37 20.19 16.64
C ALA A 180 -0.43 19.66 17.73
N THR A 181 -0.86 18.64 18.48
CA THR A 181 -0.10 18.02 19.58
C THR A 181 -0.09 16.47 19.46
N PRO A 182 0.54 15.89 18.42
CA PRO A 182 0.61 14.44 18.26
C PRO A 182 1.37 13.79 19.42
N VAL A 183 0.95 12.58 19.81
CA VAL A 183 1.56 11.85 20.93
C VAL A 183 1.89 10.42 20.52
N GLU A 184 3.15 10.02 20.64
CA GLU A 184 3.55 8.62 20.50
C GLU A 184 2.97 7.82 21.68
N VAL A 185 2.13 6.81 21.38
CA VAL A 185 1.41 6.04 22.42
C VAL A 185 1.91 4.62 22.54
N SER A 186 2.56 4.08 21.52
CA SER A 186 3.12 2.72 21.55
C SER A 186 4.22 2.54 20.51
N VAL A 187 5.16 1.64 20.83
CA VAL A 187 6.21 1.17 19.93
C VAL A 187 6.23 -0.34 19.97
N LEU A 188 5.98 -0.97 18.82
CA LEU A 188 6.12 -2.42 18.67
C LEU A 188 7.44 -2.72 17.96
N SER A 189 8.33 -3.45 18.65
CA SER A 189 9.51 -4.02 18.05
C SER A 189 9.10 -5.19 17.16
N ILE A 190 9.29 -5.06 15.87
CA ILE A 190 8.92 -6.10 14.91
C ILE A 190 10.10 -7.03 14.62
N GLY A 191 11.32 -6.54 14.82
CA GLY A 191 12.52 -7.27 14.51
C GLY A 191 13.03 -7.00 13.09
N TYR A 192 13.79 -7.96 12.56
CA TYR A 192 14.42 -7.84 11.24
C TYR A 192 13.61 -8.60 10.19
N PRO A 193 13.53 -8.15 8.93
CA PRO A 193 14.19 -6.96 8.40
C PRO A 193 13.30 -5.71 8.39
N PHE A 194 11.97 -5.84 8.20
CA PHE A 194 11.03 -4.72 8.02
C PHE A 194 9.69 -4.97 8.70
N VAL A 195 9.00 -3.91 9.06
CA VAL A 195 7.57 -3.76 8.91
C VAL A 195 7.36 -2.82 7.72
N HIS A 196 6.75 -3.30 6.65
CA HIS A 196 6.66 -2.54 5.41
C HIS A 196 5.39 -1.70 5.36
N ASP A 197 4.26 -2.31 5.63
CA ASP A 197 2.96 -1.66 5.62
C ASP A 197 2.06 -2.20 6.73
N VAL A 198 0.96 -1.50 6.98
CA VAL A 198 -0.04 -1.90 7.98
C VAL A 198 -1.45 -1.62 7.45
N PHE A 199 -2.40 -2.40 7.95
CA PHE A 199 -3.82 -2.21 7.70
C PHE A 199 -4.59 -2.30 9.02
N VAL A 200 -5.48 -1.35 9.26
CA VAL A 200 -6.27 -1.30 10.50
C VAL A 200 -7.76 -1.28 10.17
N ARG A 201 -8.50 -2.19 10.77
CA ARG A 201 -9.95 -2.26 10.62
C ARG A 201 -10.59 -3.00 11.81
N ASP A 202 -11.76 -2.57 12.27
CA ASP A 202 -12.55 -3.20 13.34
C ASP A 202 -11.74 -3.49 14.63
N GLY A 203 -10.81 -2.63 14.98
CA GLY A 203 -9.96 -2.82 16.17
C GLY A 203 -8.90 -3.91 16.02
N LEU A 204 -8.66 -4.39 14.81
CA LEU A 204 -7.53 -5.26 14.47
C LEU A 204 -6.49 -4.47 13.69
N LEU A 205 -5.23 -4.79 13.94
CA LEU A 205 -4.05 -4.28 13.23
C LEU A 205 -3.37 -5.46 12.55
N PHE A 206 -3.13 -5.32 11.27
CA PHE A 206 -2.36 -6.25 10.44
C PHE A 206 -1.04 -5.58 10.06
N THR A 207 0.06 -6.30 10.21
CA THR A 207 1.41 -5.79 9.92
C THR A 207 2.09 -6.66 8.87
N ALA A 208 2.54 -6.02 7.78
CA ALA A 208 3.32 -6.67 6.74
C ALA A 208 4.79 -6.72 7.16
N GLU A 209 5.25 -7.88 7.66
CA GLU A 209 6.52 -8.02 8.36
C GLU A 209 7.60 -8.73 7.54
N TRP A 210 7.59 -8.52 6.24
CA TRP A 210 8.53 -9.04 5.27
C TRP A 210 8.71 -10.57 5.40
N PHE A 211 9.90 -11.10 5.73
CA PHE A 211 10.15 -12.53 5.90
C PHE A 211 9.47 -13.16 7.12
N GLN A 212 8.95 -12.34 8.02
CA GLN A 212 8.21 -12.86 9.17
C GLN A 212 6.75 -13.15 8.84
N GLY A 213 6.24 -12.57 7.75
CA GLY A 213 4.88 -12.79 7.27
C GLY A 213 3.90 -11.68 7.67
N LEU A 214 2.64 -12.03 7.84
CA LEU A 214 1.57 -11.15 8.28
C LEU A 214 1.35 -11.31 9.78
N GLY A 215 1.64 -10.26 10.56
CA GLY A 215 1.31 -10.18 11.99
C GLY A 215 -0.12 -9.68 12.21
N ILE A 216 -0.79 -10.18 13.24
CA ILE A 216 -2.16 -9.79 13.62
C ILE A 216 -2.18 -9.41 15.08
N TYR A 217 -2.69 -8.21 15.38
CA TYR A 217 -2.78 -7.66 16.73
C TYR A 217 -4.19 -7.14 17.01
N ASP A 218 -4.63 -7.30 18.24
CA ASP A 218 -5.82 -6.65 18.78
C ASP A 218 -5.43 -5.27 19.34
N ILE A 219 -6.10 -4.25 18.83
CA ILE A 219 -5.93 -2.85 19.25
C ILE A 219 -7.24 -2.19 19.66
N GLY A 220 -8.29 -2.97 19.87
CA GLY A 220 -9.61 -2.48 20.26
C GLY A 220 -10.77 -3.44 20.04
N ALA A 221 -10.52 -4.61 19.44
CA ALA A 221 -11.56 -5.61 19.16
C ALA A 221 -11.89 -6.48 20.40
N GLN A 222 -10.89 -6.89 21.18
CA GLN A 222 -11.02 -7.88 22.26
C GLN A 222 -10.22 -7.53 23.51
N GLY A 223 -10.03 -6.23 23.82
CA GLY A 223 -9.37 -5.75 25.03
C GLY A 223 -7.94 -5.26 24.84
N GLY A 224 -7.37 -5.29 23.64
CA GLY A 224 -6.20 -4.52 23.27
C GLY A 224 -6.54 -3.04 23.08
N SER A 225 -5.53 -2.21 22.85
CA SER A 225 -5.69 -0.78 22.52
C SER A 225 -4.50 -0.31 21.68
N PRO A 226 -4.59 0.85 20.98
CA PRO A 226 -3.44 1.40 20.29
C PRO A 226 -2.23 1.69 21.21
N SER A 227 -2.47 1.96 22.49
CA SER A 227 -1.40 2.13 23.49
C SER A 227 -0.89 0.82 24.12
N ASN A 228 -1.60 -0.30 23.89
CA ASN A 228 -1.24 -1.62 24.37
C ASN A 228 -1.73 -2.69 23.37
N PRO A 229 -1.13 -2.75 22.19
CA PRO A 229 -1.45 -3.75 21.19
C PRO A 229 -1.19 -5.17 21.69
N ARG A 230 -2.14 -6.05 21.45
CA ARG A 230 -2.08 -7.45 21.90
C ARG A 230 -1.81 -8.36 20.70
N PHE A 231 -0.66 -9.01 20.66
CA PHE A 231 -0.36 -9.99 19.62
C PHE A 231 -1.34 -11.16 19.67
N LEU A 232 -1.95 -11.49 18.52
CA LEU A 232 -2.85 -12.64 18.38
C LEU A 232 -2.16 -13.79 17.67
N SER A 233 -1.59 -13.53 16.49
CA SER A 233 -0.97 -14.57 15.68
C SER A 233 -0.08 -13.98 14.58
N ARG A 234 0.61 -14.89 13.88
CA ARG A 234 1.37 -14.58 12.67
C ARG A 234 1.23 -15.72 11.66
N VAL A 235 1.11 -15.39 10.38
CA VAL A 235 1.15 -16.37 9.30
C VAL A 235 2.25 -15.98 8.30
N ARG A 236 3.06 -16.96 7.91
CA ARG A 236 4.02 -16.79 6.82
C ARG A 236 3.35 -17.19 5.52
N THR A 237 3.50 -16.37 4.51
CA THR A 237 3.16 -16.69 3.12
C THR A 237 4.31 -17.45 2.47
N VAL A 238 3.97 -18.21 1.43
CA VAL A 238 5.00 -18.96 0.67
C VAL A 238 5.65 -18.00 -0.31
N GLY A 239 6.94 -17.77 -0.16
CA GLY A 239 7.69 -16.77 -0.92
C GLY A 239 8.36 -15.79 0.02
N GLY A 240 7.57 -15.18 0.91
CA GLY A 240 8.03 -14.43 2.06
C GLY A 240 8.76 -13.14 1.71
N GLN A 241 8.05 -12.09 1.44
CA GLN A 241 8.46 -10.69 1.45
C GLN A 241 7.17 -9.87 1.50
N VAL A 242 6.40 -10.10 2.57
CA VAL A 242 5.10 -9.49 2.79
C VAL A 242 5.23 -7.98 2.82
N HIS A 243 4.60 -7.34 1.83
CA HIS A 243 4.72 -5.92 1.54
C HIS A 243 3.52 -5.14 2.04
N ASN A 244 2.30 -5.59 1.71
CA ASN A 244 1.06 -4.94 2.10
C ASN A 244 -0.06 -5.95 2.39
N VAL A 245 -1.19 -5.46 2.89
CA VAL A 245 -2.35 -6.29 3.21
C VAL A 245 -3.65 -5.52 3.01
N TRP A 246 -4.71 -6.25 2.61
CA TRP A 246 -6.09 -5.78 2.62
C TRP A 246 -6.99 -6.85 3.24
N TRP A 247 -7.64 -6.54 4.35
CA TRP A 247 -8.64 -7.43 4.95
C TRP A 247 -10.01 -7.17 4.35
N PHE A 248 -10.50 -8.12 3.56
CA PHE A 248 -11.72 -7.99 2.80
C PHE A 248 -12.97 -8.23 3.66
N HIS A 249 -13.89 -7.28 3.62
CA HIS A 249 -15.23 -7.42 4.14
C HIS A 249 -16.19 -7.54 2.98
N ASP A 250 -16.73 -8.76 2.76
CA ASP A 250 -17.68 -9.03 1.68
C ASP A 250 -19.10 -8.57 2.11
N PRO A 251 -19.64 -7.47 1.55
CA PRO A 251 -20.94 -6.98 1.96
C PRO A 251 -22.09 -7.85 1.46
N SER A 252 -21.85 -8.77 0.53
CA SER A 252 -22.89 -9.65 -0.02
C SER A 252 -23.31 -10.75 0.94
N ASN A 253 -22.44 -11.12 1.89
CA ASN A 253 -22.68 -12.20 2.86
C ASN A 253 -22.10 -11.90 4.25
N GLU A 254 -21.64 -10.64 4.47
CA GLU A 254 -21.02 -10.17 5.71
C GLU A 254 -19.74 -10.93 6.11
N SER A 255 -19.15 -11.68 5.18
CA SER A 255 -17.95 -12.46 5.44
C SER A 255 -16.73 -11.55 5.59
N LYS A 256 -15.91 -11.83 6.60
CA LYS A 256 -14.60 -11.21 6.87
C LYS A 256 -13.48 -12.25 6.80
N ARG A 257 -13.69 -13.28 5.99
CA ARG A 257 -12.87 -14.49 6.02
C ARG A 257 -11.49 -14.30 5.42
N PHE A 258 -11.34 -13.47 4.38
CA PHE A 258 -10.10 -13.45 3.63
C PHE A 258 -9.35 -12.13 3.78
N ALA A 259 -8.02 -12.22 3.91
CA ALA A 259 -7.10 -11.11 3.66
C ALA A 259 -6.25 -11.40 2.43
N PHE A 260 -6.02 -10.35 1.64
CA PHE A 260 -5.09 -10.35 0.53
C PHE A 260 -3.76 -9.79 1.02
N VAL A 261 -2.69 -10.53 0.78
CA VAL A 261 -1.35 -10.17 1.19
C VAL A 261 -0.48 -10.08 -0.06
N GLY A 262 0.07 -8.90 -0.32
CA GLY A 262 0.98 -8.69 -1.43
C GLY A 262 2.42 -8.98 -1.01
N GLU A 263 3.17 -9.62 -1.88
CA GLU A 263 4.62 -9.78 -1.71
C GLU A 263 5.37 -8.99 -2.78
N GLU A 264 6.36 -8.23 -2.39
CA GLU A 264 7.19 -7.50 -3.35
C GLU A 264 8.24 -8.38 -4.00
N GLY A 265 8.83 -9.29 -3.27
CA GLY A 265 9.93 -10.15 -3.71
C GLY A 265 9.53 -11.58 -4.08
N PRO A 266 10.48 -12.40 -4.53
CA PRO A 266 11.93 -12.14 -4.60
C PRO A 266 12.29 -11.12 -5.67
N GLY A 267 13.36 -10.38 -5.40
CA GLY A 267 13.66 -9.17 -6.13
C GLY A 267 12.84 -8.01 -5.58
N VAL A 268 13.34 -6.82 -5.72
CA VAL A 268 12.67 -5.62 -5.25
C VAL A 268 12.70 -4.60 -6.37
N VAL A 269 11.64 -3.88 -6.51
CA VAL A 269 11.50 -2.76 -7.44
C VAL A 269 11.50 -3.16 -8.93
N GLY A 270 10.44 -2.84 -9.60
CA GLY A 270 10.30 -2.88 -11.04
C GLY A 270 10.27 -4.28 -11.63
N SER A 271 10.98 -4.42 -12.74
CA SER A 271 11.02 -5.68 -13.49
C SER A 271 11.72 -6.83 -12.76
N SER A 272 12.38 -6.55 -11.62
CA SER A 272 12.98 -7.60 -10.79
C SER A 272 12.02 -8.17 -9.74
N SER A 273 10.93 -7.47 -9.43
CA SER A 273 9.89 -7.94 -8.50
C SER A 273 9.14 -9.12 -9.11
N GLN A 274 8.89 -10.15 -8.31
CA GLN A 274 8.19 -11.37 -8.72
C GLN A 274 7.19 -11.84 -7.64
N GLY A 275 6.79 -10.95 -6.75
CA GLY A 275 5.92 -11.28 -5.63
C GLY A 275 4.47 -11.49 -6.05
N ASP A 276 3.84 -12.45 -5.40
CA ASP A 276 2.46 -12.86 -5.64
C ASP A 276 1.46 -12.10 -4.76
N ILE A 277 0.18 -12.24 -5.08
CA ILE A 277 -0.90 -11.95 -4.14
C ILE A 277 -1.28 -13.25 -3.45
N HIS A 278 -1.17 -13.30 -2.14
CA HIS A 278 -1.57 -14.45 -1.32
C HIS A 278 -2.92 -14.20 -0.67
N VAL A 279 -3.72 -15.25 -0.52
CA VAL A 279 -5.00 -15.21 0.17
C VAL A 279 -4.87 -15.95 1.48
N VAL A 280 -5.08 -15.24 2.56
CA VAL A 280 -5.04 -15.77 3.93
C VAL A 280 -6.46 -15.91 4.47
N ASP A 281 -6.80 -17.11 4.90
CA ASP A 281 -8.04 -17.44 5.59
C ASP A 281 -7.92 -17.02 7.07
N LEU A 282 -8.74 -16.08 7.48
CA LEU A 282 -8.82 -15.50 8.82
C LEU A 282 -10.04 -15.99 9.62
N SER A 283 -10.67 -17.09 9.23
CA SER A 283 -11.80 -17.66 9.98
C SER A 283 -11.46 -17.94 11.44
N ASP A 284 -10.20 -18.22 11.74
CA ASP A 284 -9.62 -18.28 13.08
C ASP A 284 -8.42 -17.33 13.15
N LEU A 285 -8.61 -16.15 13.75
CA LEU A 285 -7.56 -15.14 13.89
C LEU A 285 -6.34 -15.61 14.70
N THR A 286 -6.48 -16.70 15.47
CA THR A 286 -5.36 -17.29 16.24
C THR A 286 -4.58 -18.34 15.44
N ARG A 287 -5.13 -18.79 14.32
CA ARG A 287 -4.53 -19.79 13.42
C ARG A 287 -4.81 -19.47 11.95
N PRO A 288 -4.42 -18.28 11.47
CA PRO A 288 -4.58 -17.91 10.08
C PRO A 288 -3.76 -18.86 9.18
N ARG A 289 -4.24 -19.07 7.96
CA ARG A 289 -3.54 -19.92 7.00
C ARG A 289 -3.67 -19.41 5.58
N GLU A 290 -2.62 -19.52 4.80
CA GLU A 290 -2.67 -19.26 3.37
C GLU A 290 -3.44 -20.37 2.64
N VAL A 291 -4.38 -19.98 1.76
CA VAL A 291 -5.29 -20.93 1.07
C VAL A 291 -5.24 -20.81 -0.45
N ALA A 292 -4.79 -19.68 -0.98
CA ALA A 292 -4.69 -19.43 -2.41
C ALA A 292 -3.62 -18.39 -2.71
N PHE A 293 -3.25 -18.28 -3.99
CA PHE A 293 -2.40 -17.22 -4.49
C PHE A 293 -2.72 -16.87 -5.95
N TYR A 294 -2.37 -15.65 -6.33
CA TYR A 294 -2.40 -15.19 -7.71
C TYR A 294 -0.98 -14.85 -8.15
N HIS A 295 -0.50 -15.52 -9.19
CA HIS A 295 0.83 -15.35 -9.76
C HIS A 295 0.78 -14.64 -11.10
N LEU A 296 1.72 -13.72 -11.34
CA LEU A 296 1.94 -13.08 -12.62
C LEU A 296 3.43 -13.09 -12.95
N SER A 297 3.82 -13.93 -13.90
CA SER A 297 5.24 -14.12 -14.27
C SER A 297 5.89 -12.80 -14.73
N GLY A 298 7.08 -12.52 -14.21
CA GLY A 298 7.90 -11.36 -14.60
C GLY A 298 7.43 -10.03 -14.03
N ALA A 299 6.55 -10.04 -13.05
CA ALA A 299 6.11 -8.85 -12.33
C ALA A 299 5.79 -9.21 -10.88
N GLY A 300 5.88 -8.23 -9.98
CA GLY A 300 5.50 -8.37 -8.59
C GLY A 300 4.47 -7.33 -8.19
N THR A 301 3.70 -7.66 -7.17
CA THR A 301 2.68 -6.76 -6.64
C THR A 301 3.30 -5.66 -5.77
N HIS A 302 2.58 -4.57 -5.64
CA HIS A 302 2.83 -3.47 -4.72
C HIS A 302 1.55 -3.20 -3.92
N ASN A 303 0.94 -2.03 -3.97
CA ASN A 303 -0.19 -1.69 -3.12
C ASN A 303 -1.56 -2.11 -3.68
N PHE A 304 -2.54 -2.21 -2.78
CA PHE A 304 -3.91 -2.63 -3.07
C PHE A 304 -4.92 -1.53 -2.79
N SER A 305 -6.02 -1.59 -3.54
CA SER A 305 -7.28 -0.93 -3.20
C SER A 305 -8.43 -1.78 -3.68
N MET A 306 -9.62 -1.62 -3.08
CA MET A 306 -10.70 -2.57 -3.34
C MET A 306 -12.06 -1.92 -3.51
N ASP A 307 -12.78 -2.34 -4.54
CA ASP A 307 -14.22 -2.19 -4.64
C ASP A 307 -14.90 -3.35 -3.92
N GLU A 308 -15.07 -3.22 -2.60
CA GLU A 308 -15.66 -4.28 -1.78
C GLU A 308 -17.11 -4.59 -2.18
N ALA A 309 -17.87 -3.58 -2.59
CA ALA A 309 -19.26 -3.74 -3.02
C ALA A 309 -19.39 -4.68 -4.23
N ASN A 310 -18.40 -4.66 -5.10
CA ASN A 310 -18.35 -5.52 -6.28
C ASN A 310 -17.38 -6.69 -6.13
N GLY A 311 -16.60 -6.76 -5.05
CA GLY A 311 -15.60 -7.78 -4.80
C GLY A 311 -14.47 -7.76 -5.82
N ILE A 312 -14.00 -6.56 -6.20
CA ILE A 312 -12.89 -6.37 -7.13
C ILE A 312 -11.69 -5.82 -6.37
N LEU A 313 -10.61 -6.59 -6.34
CA LEU A 313 -9.32 -6.15 -5.86
C LEU A 313 -8.55 -5.50 -7.01
N TYR A 314 -8.16 -4.24 -6.83
CA TYR A 314 -7.21 -3.55 -7.71
C TYR A 314 -5.83 -3.62 -7.09
N ALA A 315 -4.88 -4.15 -7.84
CA ALA A 315 -3.50 -4.31 -7.39
C ALA A 315 -2.55 -3.56 -8.32
N ALA A 316 -1.68 -2.76 -7.73
CA ALA A 316 -0.52 -2.22 -8.42
C ALA A 316 0.49 -3.35 -8.66
N TYR A 317 0.95 -3.50 -9.90
CA TYR A 317 1.85 -4.58 -10.32
C TYR A 317 3.04 -4.02 -11.10
N TYR A 318 3.67 -3.00 -10.59
CA TYR A 318 4.84 -2.35 -11.19
C TYR A 318 4.78 -2.28 -12.73
N ASN A 319 5.68 -2.99 -13.42
CA ASN A 319 5.78 -3.05 -14.88
C ASN A 319 4.59 -3.76 -15.56
N ALA A 320 3.78 -4.50 -14.83
CA ALA A 320 2.56 -5.12 -15.35
C ALA A 320 1.31 -4.23 -15.22
N GLY A 321 1.45 -3.01 -14.69
CA GLY A 321 0.33 -2.08 -14.58
C GLY A 321 -0.63 -2.43 -13.46
N VAL A 322 -1.87 -1.98 -13.56
CA VAL A 322 -2.94 -2.32 -12.62
C VAL A 322 -3.60 -3.63 -13.04
N GLN A 323 -3.75 -4.55 -12.08
CA GLN A 323 -4.54 -5.78 -12.22
C GLN A 323 -5.86 -5.61 -11.47
N ALA A 324 -6.97 -6.06 -12.06
CA ALA A 324 -8.28 -6.10 -11.44
C ALA A 324 -8.75 -7.55 -11.29
N LEU A 325 -8.92 -8.02 -10.06
CA LEU A 325 -9.23 -9.41 -9.74
C LEU A 325 -10.62 -9.53 -9.09
N ASP A 326 -11.43 -10.47 -9.57
CA ASP A 326 -12.66 -10.89 -8.89
C ASP A 326 -12.30 -11.80 -7.71
N VAL A 327 -12.59 -11.35 -6.52
CA VAL A 327 -12.23 -12.05 -5.28
C VAL A 327 -13.45 -12.55 -4.50
N ARG A 328 -14.61 -12.63 -5.15
CA ARG A 328 -15.84 -13.14 -4.53
C ARG A 328 -15.83 -14.65 -4.37
N GLY A 329 -16.67 -15.13 -3.45
CA GLY A 329 -16.89 -16.54 -3.19
C GLY A 329 -15.79 -17.18 -2.33
N ASP A 330 -15.76 -18.51 -2.36
CA ASP A 330 -14.76 -19.26 -1.60
C ASP A 330 -13.45 -19.38 -2.37
N LEU A 331 -12.45 -18.58 -1.97
CA LEU A 331 -11.12 -18.56 -2.60
C LEU A 331 -10.27 -19.78 -2.23
N SER A 332 -10.70 -20.61 -1.27
CA SER A 332 -10.03 -21.86 -0.90
C SER A 332 -10.54 -23.07 -1.72
N ALA A 333 -11.59 -22.87 -2.52
CA ALA A 333 -12.20 -23.89 -3.37
C ALA A 333 -11.74 -23.75 -4.82
N CYS A 334 -11.17 -24.82 -5.38
CA CYS A 334 -10.76 -24.92 -6.76
C CYS A 334 -10.68 -26.37 -7.21
N ASP A 335 -10.68 -26.58 -8.53
CA ASP A 335 -10.50 -27.91 -9.11
C ASP A 335 -9.07 -28.42 -8.88
N GLU A 336 -8.87 -29.74 -9.00
CA GLU A 336 -7.57 -30.38 -8.83
C GLU A 336 -6.51 -29.80 -9.80
N SER A 337 -6.89 -29.52 -11.04
CA SER A 337 -6.00 -28.89 -12.05
C SER A 337 -5.59 -27.45 -11.74
N GLN A 338 -6.30 -26.79 -10.85
CA GLN A 338 -6.06 -25.41 -10.39
C GLN A 338 -5.36 -25.39 -9.03
N ARG A 339 -5.12 -26.56 -8.44
CA ARG A 339 -4.52 -26.72 -7.13
C ARG A 339 -3.00 -26.88 -7.26
N HIS A 340 -2.27 -26.10 -6.51
CA HIS A 340 -0.83 -26.27 -6.37
C HIS A 340 -0.50 -27.52 -5.54
N ALA A 341 0.70 -28.07 -5.68
CA ALA A 341 1.12 -29.30 -4.99
C ALA A 341 1.08 -29.20 -3.46
N ASP A 342 1.15 -27.99 -2.90
CA ASP A 342 1.03 -27.73 -1.46
C ASP A 342 -0.41 -27.56 -0.98
N GLY A 343 -1.40 -27.70 -1.87
CA GLY A 343 -2.82 -27.66 -1.57
C GLY A 343 -3.49 -26.30 -1.76
N ARG A 344 -2.74 -25.21 -2.04
CA ARG A 344 -3.31 -23.88 -2.29
C ARG A 344 -3.96 -23.78 -3.67
N CYS A 345 -5.00 -22.96 -3.79
CA CYS A 345 -5.60 -22.64 -5.09
C CYS A 345 -4.77 -21.63 -5.87
N GLN A 346 -4.58 -21.86 -7.15
CA GLN A 346 -3.92 -20.96 -8.09
C GLN A 346 -4.95 -20.09 -8.80
N LEU A 347 -5.23 -18.88 -8.28
CA LEU A 347 -6.31 -18.04 -8.77
C LEU A 347 -6.13 -17.61 -10.23
N HIS A 348 -4.88 -17.50 -10.70
CA HIS A 348 -4.57 -17.17 -12.10
C HIS A 348 -4.95 -18.27 -13.10
N LEU A 349 -5.21 -19.50 -12.63
CA LEU A 349 -5.71 -20.62 -13.45
C LEU A 349 -7.24 -20.72 -13.44
N ILE A 350 -7.93 -19.92 -12.61
CA ILE A 350 -9.39 -19.94 -12.51
C ILE A 350 -9.96 -18.91 -13.48
N ALA A 351 -10.69 -19.36 -14.49
CA ALA A 351 -11.30 -18.49 -15.49
C ALA A 351 -12.18 -17.40 -14.84
N GLY A 352 -12.06 -16.17 -15.32
CA GLY A 352 -12.82 -15.02 -14.85
C GLY A 352 -12.35 -14.40 -13.51
N ARG A 353 -11.29 -14.92 -12.88
CA ARG A 353 -10.69 -14.26 -11.70
C ARG A 353 -9.96 -12.98 -12.09
N GLN A 354 -9.16 -12.99 -13.14
CA GLN A 354 -8.62 -11.76 -13.69
C GLN A 354 -9.67 -11.10 -14.58
N LYS A 355 -10.22 -9.97 -14.15
CA LYS A 355 -11.31 -9.27 -14.85
C LYS A 355 -10.79 -8.28 -15.87
N ALA A 356 -9.73 -7.55 -15.52
CA ALA A 356 -9.15 -6.57 -16.42
C ALA A 356 -7.72 -6.24 -16.04
N VAL A 357 -6.96 -5.74 -17.01
CA VAL A 357 -5.60 -5.27 -16.84
C VAL A 357 -5.39 -3.91 -17.46
N GLN A 358 -4.48 -3.11 -16.94
CA GLN A 358 -4.06 -1.87 -17.59
C GLN A 358 -3.39 -2.16 -18.93
N SER A 359 -3.84 -1.47 -20.01
CA SER A 359 -3.13 -1.49 -21.29
C SER A 359 -1.76 -0.82 -21.17
N ARG A 360 -0.73 -1.47 -21.69
CA ARG A 360 0.66 -1.02 -21.62
C ARG A 360 1.17 -0.61 -22.98
N ASN A 361 0.60 0.48 -23.51
CA ASN A 361 1.06 1.07 -24.78
C ASN A 361 2.42 1.81 -24.63
N ALA A 362 2.87 2.00 -23.40
CA ALA A 362 4.17 2.55 -23.02
C ALA A 362 4.65 1.85 -21.73
N PRO A 363 5.95 1.89 -21.40
CA PRO A 363 6.43 1.42 -20.12
C PRO A 363 5.70 2.11 -18.97
N VAL A 364 5.28 1.32 -17.98
CA VAL A 364 4.67 1.79 -16.73
C VAL A 364 5.42 1.22 -15.54
N PHE A 365 5.27 1.88 -14.41
CA PHE A 365 5.83 1.45 -13.15
C PHE A 365 4.87 1.84 -12.04
N ILE A 366 3.77 1.07 -11.94
CA ILE A 366 2.65 1.38 -11.05
C ILE A 366 3.04 1.05 -9.62
N TRP A 367 2.99 2.07 -8.76
CA TRP A 367 3.35 2.02 -7.36
C TRP A 367 2.12 1.90 -6.46
N GLY A 368 1.25 2.89 -6.50
CA GLY A 368 0.02 2.93 -5.72
C GLY A 368 -1.22 2.77 -6.58
N VAL A 369 -2.29 2.30 -5.96
CA VAL A 369 -3.62 2.23 -6.54
C VAL A 369 -4.65 2.64 -5.49
N HIS A 370 -5.64 3.44 -5.89
CA HIS A 370 -6.73 3.89 -5.03
C HIS A 370 -8.07 3.85 -5.75
N TYR A 371 -9.06 3.19 -5.18
CA TYR A 371 -10.45 3.21 -5.62
C TYR A 371 -11.24 4.13 -4.69
N ASP A 372 -11.84 5.19 -5.23
CA ASP A 372 -12.55 6.22 -4.46
C ASP A 372 -14.08 5.99 -4.39
N GLY A 373 -14.56 4.84 -4.89
CA GLY A 373 -15.99 4.54 -5.03
C GLY A 373 -16.56 4.87 -6.42
N SER A 374 -15.84 5.62 -7.25
CA SER A 374 -16.30 6.04 -8.58
C SER A 374 -15.32 5.79 -9.71
N ALA A 375 -14.03 5.81 -9.41
CA ALA A 375 -12.94 5.60 -10.35
C ALA A 375 -11.77 4.90 -9.67
N VAL A 376 -10.88 4.34 -10.47
CA VAL A 376 -9.60 3.77 -10.04
C VAL A 376 -8.49 4.72 -10.44
N TYR A 377 -7.65 5.08 -9.49
CA TYR A 377 -6.48 5.92 -9.70
C TYR A 377 -5.23 5.08 -9.48
N ALA A 378 -4.22 5.31 -10.30
CA ALA A 378 -2.95 4.61 -10.14
C ALA A 378 -1.79 5.60 -10.32
N SER A 379 -0.90 5.62 -9.35
CA SER A 379 0.32 6.38 -9.43
C SER A 379 1.38 5.60 -10.20
N ASP A 380 1.92 6.21 -11.22
CA ASP A 380 3.01 5.67 -12.02
C ASP A 380 4.28 6.49 -11.77
N MET A 381 5.33 5.84 -11.27
CA MET A 381 6.58 6.52 -10.97
C MET A 381 7.13 7.31 -12.17
N LEU A 382 6.92 6.78 -13.38
CA LEU A 382 7.53 7.34 -14.58
C LEU A 382 6.75 8.52 -15.14
N SER A 383 5.42 8.52 -15.04
CA SER A 383 4.58 9.46 -15.79
C SER A 383 3.60 10.28 -14.96
N GLY A 384 3.20 9.84 -13.75
CA GLY A 384 2.29 10.59 -12.89
C GLY A 384 1.04 9.85 -12.45
N LEU A 385 -0.17 10.38 -12.67
CA LEU A 385 -1.41 9.83 -12.14
C LEU A 385 -2.36 9.39 -13.25
N PHE A 386 -2.61 8.09 -13.36
CA PHE A 386 -3.65 7.51 -14.20
C PHE A 386 -5.02 7.58 -13.52
N LYS A 387 -6.07 7.69 -14.34
CA LYS A 387 -7.47 7.50 -13.95
C LYS A 387 -8.13 6.49 -14.88
N PHE A 388 -8.84 5.52 -14.30
CA PHE A 388 -9.56 4.47 -15.01
C PHE A 388 -11.02 4.43 -14.59
N ALA A 389 -11.90 4.01 -15.50
CA ALA A 389 -13.24 3.57 -15.11
C ALA A 389 -13.13 2.28 -14.28
N PRO A 390 -13.96 2.11 -13.22
CA PRO A 390 -13.96 0.89 -12.45
C PRO A 390 -14.48 -0.27 -13.30
N VAL A 391 -14.05 -1.49 -12.96
CA VAL A 391 -14.58 -2.71 -13.57
C VAL A 391 -16.06 -2.83 -13.21
N ARG A 392 -16.90 -2.97 -14.22
CA ARG A 392 -18.33 -3.23 -14.04
C ARG A 392 -18.57 -4.73 -14.06
N ARG A 393 -19.59 -5.16 -13.32
CA ARG A 393 -20.07 -6.55 -13.34
C ARG A 393 -20.60 -6.93 -14.71
#